data_663b119fc581c4269187b2467a544ac2
#
_entry.id   663b119fc581c4269187b2467a544ac2
#
_cell.length_a   1.000
_cell.length_b   1.000
_cell.length_c   1.000
_cell.angle_alpha   90.00
_cell.angle_beta   90.00
_cell.angle_gamma   90.00
#
_symmetry.space_group_name_H-M   'P 1'
#
loop_
_entity.id
_entity.type
_entity.pdbx_description
1 polymer ?
#
loop_
_entity_poly.entity_id
_entity_poly.type
_entity_poly.pdbx_seq_one_letter_code
_entity_poly.pdbx_strand_id
1 'polypeptide(L)'
;MPTTFQPARRLGTVLLAGVIGLLVGSVATAQVPAGQKSVGAADPRVELSKKIPGTKPDDLRASPIPGLYELSKGTDIAYVTDDGKYAISGDLFDVASNDNLTERTRRAERLKLISSVPESQMIVFSPKDPKYTVTVFTDIDCGYCRKLHSQIADYNRLGIKVRYVFYPRSGPDTESWEKAEQVWCSANRSDALTRAKRDEAISAPKRCSGSPIAREYALGQDVGVRGTPSIVLDDGEMLGGYLPPAMLAQHLKKKPS
;
A
#
# COMPACT_ATOMS: atom_id res chain seq x y z
N MET A 1 -1.03 13.20 49.29
CA MET A 1 -1.61 12.34 50.35
C MET A 1 -2.02 11.04 49.67
N PRO A 2 -1.33 9.94 49.90
CA PRO A 2 -1.69 8.64 49.33
C PRO A 2 -2.51 7.83 50.34
N THR A 3 -3.64 7.31 49.90
CA THR A 3 -4.45 6.36 50.67
C THR A 3 -4.16 4.94 50.19
N THR A 4 -3.46 4.22 51.03
CA THR A 4 -3.20 2.79 50.97
C THR A 4 -4.45 2.00 51.40
N PHE A 5 -4.82 1.02 50.54
CA PHE A 5 -5.85 0.03 50.89
C PHE A 5 -5.20 -1.35 51.06
N GLN A 6 -5.31 -1.89 52.26
CA GLN A 6 -4.76 -3.19 52.66
C GLN A 6 -5.89 -4.26 52.68
N PRO A 7 -5.70 -5.48 52.17
CA PRO A 7 -6.71 -6.53 52.30
C PRO A 7 -6.50 -7.38 53.55
N ALA A 8 -7.58 -7.63 54.27
CA ALA A 8 -7.64 -8.46 55.44
C ALA A 8 -7.61 -9.97 55.09
N ARG A 9 -6.71 -10.70 55.73
CA ARG A 9 -6.68 -12.15 55.82
C ARG A 9 -7.79 -12.68 56.73
N ARG A 10 -8.52 -13.71 56.34
CA ARG A 10 -9.14 -14.64 57.28
C ARG A 10 -8.83 -16.10 56.87
N LEU A 11 -8.06 -16.77 57.72
CA LEU A 11 -7.95 -18.23 57.83
C LEU A 11 -9.28 -18.79 58.36
N GLY A 12 -9.68 -19.91 57.77
CA GLY A 12 -10.74 -20.78 58.31
C GLY A 12 -10.45 -22.21 57.95
N THR A 13 -9.77 -22.93 58.87
CA THR A 13 -9.53 -24.34 58.81
C THR A 13 -10.80 -25.08 59.28
N VAL A 14 -11.33 -25.99 58.46
CA VAL A 14 -12.30 -27.02 58.92
C VAL A 14 -11.86 -28.36 58.38
N LEU A 15 -11.41 -29.21 59.32
CA LEU A 15 -11.21 -30.63 59.17
C LEU A 15 -12.57 -31.34 59.34
N LEU A 16 -12.97 -32.16 58.40
CA LEU A 16 -13.92 -33.28 58.65
C LEU A 16 -13.48 -34.49 57.87
N ALA A 17 -13.31 -35.53 58.63
CA ALA A 17 -12.90 -36.88 58.22
C ALA A 17 -14.11 -37.70 57.69
N GLY A 18 -13.81 -38.61 56.78
CA GLY A 18 -14.48 -39.91 56.72
C GLY A 18 -15.51 -40.12 55.62
N VAL A 19 -15.22 -41.00 54.75
CA VAL A 19 -15.91 -42.24 54.38
C VAL A 19 -15.44 -42.66 52.98
N ILE A 20 -14.72 -43.77 52.97
CA ILE A 20 -14.29 -44.47 51.76
C ILE A 20 -15.50 -45.27 51.25
N GLY A 21 -16.05 -44.86 50.10
CA GLY A 21 -16.99 -45.64 49.32
C GLY A 21 -16.39 -45.95 47.95
N LEU A 22 -15.91 -47.19 47.75
CA LEU A 22 -15.56 -47.70 46.44
C LEU A 22 -16.80 -47.80 45.55
N LEU A 23 -16.97 -46.87 44.64
CA LEU A 23 -17.86 -47.01 43.51
C LEU A 23 -17.00 -47.19 42.26
N VAL A 24 -16.99 -48.44 41.75
CA VAL A 24 -16.44 -48.75 40.41
C VAL A 24 -17.39 -48.12 39.37
N GLY A 25 -17.10 -46.89 39.00
CA GLY A 25 -17.76 -46.19 37.92
C GLY A 25 -17.15 -46.59 36.59
N SER A 26 -17.94 -47.21 35.72
CA SER A 26 -17.56 -47.50 34.33
C SER A 26 -17.24 -46.20 33.63
N VAL A 27 -15.97 -46.04 33.20
CA VAL A 27 -15.54 -44.91 32.34
C VAL A 27 -16.10 -45.18 30.96
N ALA A 28 -17.23 -44.57 30.65
CA ALA A 28 -17.71 -44.45 29.28
C ALA A 28 -16.76 -43.50 28.52
N THR A 29 -15.85 -44.07 27.73
CA THR A 29 -15.07 -43.31 26.76
C THR A 29 -16.00 -42.69 25.73
N ALA A 30 -16.36 -41.45 25.92
CA ALA A 30 -17.02 -40.67 24.86
C ALA A 30 -16.04 -40.61 23.67
N GLN A 31 -16.33 -41.41 22.65
CA GLN A 31 -15.68 -41.25 21.34
C GLN A 31 -16.09 -39.92 20.78
N VAL A 32 -15.15 -38.97 20.76
CA VAL A 32 -15.23 -37.75 19.96
C VAL A 32 -15.34 -38.19 18.51
N PRO A 33 -16.42 -37.86 17.79
CA PRO A 33 -16.54 -38.22 16.39
C PRO A 33 -15.42 -37.48 15.64
N ALA A 34 -14.50 -38.26 15.07
CA ALA A 34 -13.47 -37.76 14.19
C ALA A 34 -14.11 -37.02 13.02
N GLY A 35 -13.75 -35.72 12.89
CA GLY A 35 -13.71 -34.97 11.65
C GLY A 35 -14.86 -35.16 10.69
N GLN A 36 -15.99 -34.49 10.91
CA GLN A 36 -16.80 -34.06 9.77
C GLN A 36 -15.93 -33.10 8.94
N LYS A 37 -15.36 -33.62 7.85
CA LYS A 37 -14.91 -32.79 6.73
C LYS A 37 -16.14 -31.99 6.32
N SER A 38 -16.16 -30.69 6.60
CA SER A 38 -17.14 -29.77 6.09
C SER A 38 -17.11 -29.91 4.56
N VAL A 39 -18.14 -30.50 4.00
CA VAL A 39 -18.46 -30.48 2.57
C VAL A 39 -18.44 -29.01 2.20
N GLY A 40 -17.57 -28.62 1.27
CA GLY A 40 -17.16 -27.26 1.00
C GLY A 40 -18.35 -26.30 0.89
N ALA A 41 -18.50 -25.46 1.89
CA ALA A 41 -19.32 -24.27 1.75
C ALA A 41 -18.74 -23.47 0.58
N ALA A 42 -19.57 -23.20 -0.43
CA ALA A 42 -19.16 -22.38 -1.57
C ALA A 42 -18.55 -21.07 -1.04
N ASP A 43 -17.42 -20.68 -1.59
CA ASP A 43 -16.75 -19.44 -1.18
C ASP A 43 -17.73 -18.26 -1.28
N PRO A 44 -18.10 -17.60 -0.17
CA PRO A 44 -19.09 -16.53 -0.17
C PRO A 44 -18.70 -15.36 -1.08
N ARG A 45 -17.39 -15.18 -1.36
CA ARG A 45 -16.90 -14.17 -2.29
C ARG A 45 -17.37 -14.40 -3.72
N VAL A 46 -17.56 -15.65 -4.13
CA VAL A 46 -18.06 -16.00 -5.47
C VAL A 46 -19.48 -15.49 -5.66
N GLU A 47 -20.36 -15.69 -4.67
CA GLU A 47 -21.75 -15.21 -4.73
C GLU A 47 -21.83 -13.68 -4.60
N LEU A 48 -21.01 -13.10 -3.73
CA LEU A 48 -20.97 -11.65 -3.54
C LEU A 48 -20.46 -10.93 -4.80
N SER A 49 -19.42 -11.47 -5.46
CA SER A 49 -18.85 -10.86 -6.68
C SER A 49 -19.86 -10.81 -7.84
N LYS A 50 -20.79 -11.76 -7.93
CA LYS A 50 -21.85 -11.75 -8.95
C LYS A 50 -22.85 -10.60 -8.77
N LYS A 51 -23.01 -10.11 -7.55
CA LYS A 51 -23.92 -9.00 -7.22
C LYS A 51 -23.34 -7.62 -7.51
N ILE A 52 -22.01 -7.53 -7.66
CA ILE A 52 -21.30 -6.26 -7.84
C ILE A 52 -20.69 -6.22 -9.24
N PRO A 53 -21.19 -5.38 -10.17
CA PRO A 53 -20.71 -5.35 -11.55
C PRO A 53 -19.19 -5.17 -11.65
N GLY A 54 -18.54 -5.96 -12.50
CA GLY A 54 -17.11 -5.89 -12.77
C GLY A 54 -16.22 -6.34 -11.60
N THR A 55 -16.76 -7.06 -10.60
CA THR A 55 -16.02 -7.58 -9.45
C THR A 55 -15.72 -9.06 -9.62
N LYS A 56 -14.50 -9.47 -9.27
CA LYS A 56 -14.05 -10.86 -9.21
C LYS A 56 -13.99 -11.31 -7.74
N PRO A 57 -14.06 -12.62 -7.45
CA PRO A 57 -13.92 -13.13 -6.08
C PRO A 57 -12.60 -12.68 -5.42
N ASP A 58 -11.51 -12.55 -6.20
CA ASP A 58 -10.21 -12.14 -5.70
C ASP A 58 -10.10 -10.64 -5.37
N ASP A 59 -11.06 -9.83 -5.81
CA ASP A 59 -11.17 -8.42 -5.43
C ASP A 59 -11.78 -8.26 -4.02
N LEU A 60 -12.33 -9.36 -3.45
CA LEU A 60 -13.03 -9.38 -2.16
C LEU A 60 -12.20 -10.09 -1.08
N ARG A 61 -12.10 -9.47 0.09
CA ARG A 61 -11.46 -10.05 1.28
C ARG A 61 -12.41 -9.90 2.47
N ALA A 62 -12.42 -10.88 3.37
CA ALA A 62 -13.11 -10.72 4.65
C ALA A 62 -12.50 -9.57 5.44
N SER A 63 -13.33 -8.65 5.93
CA SER A 63 -12.89 -7.62 6.87
C SER A 63 -12.93 -8.15 8.31
N PRO A 64 -12.30 -7.49 9.28
CA PRO A 64 -12.41 -7.86 10.68
C PRO A 64 -13.81 -7.64 11.26
N ILE A 65 -14.70 -6.97 10.53
CA ILE A 65 -16.11 -6.76 10.94
C ILE A 65 -16.95 -7.88 10.32
N PRO A 66 -17.63 -8.72 11.14
CA PRO A 66 -18.50 -9.78 10.64
C PRO A 66 -19.58 -9.25 9.69
N GLY A 67 -19.79 -9.93 8.57
CA GLY A 67 -20.76 -9.54 7.54
C GLY A 67 -20.32 -8.41 6.63
N LEU A 68 -19.05 -7.96 6.74
CA LEU A 68 -18.47 -6.91 5.90
C LEU A 68 -17.28 -7.45 5.14
N TYR A 69 -17.20 -7.19 3.84
CA TYR A 69 -16.08 -7.54 2.97
C TYR A 69 -15.37 -6.28 2.48
N GLU A 70 -14.06 -6.32 2.44
CA GLU A 70 -13.25 -5.33 1.75
C GLU A 70 -13.24 -5.64 0.25
N LEU A 71 -13.64 -4.68 -0.56
CA LEU A 71 -13.58 -4.70 -2.03
C LEU A 71 -12.43 -3.81 -2.47
N SER A 72 -11.45 -4.39 -3.18
CA SER A 72 -10.25 -3.71 -3.64
C SER A 72 -10.14 -3.75 -5.16
N LYS A 73 -10.00 -2.58 -5.79
CA LYS A 73 -9.65 -2.43 -7.21
C LYS A 73 -8.45 -1.50 -7.33
N GLY A 74 -7.26 -2.09 -7.41
CA GLY A 74 -6.03 -1.34 -7.21
C GLY A 74 -6.03 -0.72 -5.81
N THR A 75 -5.86 0.59 -5.73
CA THR A 75 -5.90 1.33 -4.45
C THR A 75 -7.26 1.92 -4.10
N ASP A 76 -8.27 1.72 -4.94
CA ASP A 76 -9.65 2.07 -4.62
C ASP A 76 -10.25 0.97 -3.75
N ILE A 77 -10.51 1.31 -2.49
CA ILE A 77 -11.02 0.40 -1.46
C ILE A 77 -12.41 0.86 -1.02
N ALA A 78 -13.32 -0.09 -0.95
CA ALA A 78 -14.64 0.07 -0.34
C ALA A 78 -14.96 -1.15 0.54
N TYR A 79 -15.95 -1.02 1.40
CA TYR A 79 -16.45 -2.11 2.23
C TYR A 79 -17.88 -2.42 1.82
N VAL A 80 -18.20 -3.69 1.60
CA VAL A 80 -19.52 -4.12 1.13
C VAL A 80 -20.10 -5.16 2.08
N THR A 81 -21.42 -5.09 2.31
CA THR A 81 -22.12 -6.09 3.13
C THR A 81 -22.16 -7.44 2.41
N ASP A 82 -22.22 -8.53 3.15
CA ASP A 82 -22.26 -9.91 2.64
C ASP A 82 -23.48 -10.19 1.75
N ASP A 83 -24.58 -9.47 1.97
CA ASP A 83 -25.76 -9.51 1.10
C ASP A 83 -25.61 -8.66 -0.18
N GLY A 84 -24.54 -7.85 -0.29
CA GLY A 84 -24.23 -7.00 -1.45
C GLY A 84 -25.14 -5.80 -1.62
N LYS A 85 -25.91 -5.42 -0.59
CA LYS A 85 -26.88 -4.31 -0.71
C LYS A 85 -26.26 -2.96 -0.41
N TYR A 86 -25.25 -2.90 0.46
CA TYR A 86 -24.68 -1.63 0.90
C TYR A 86 -23.17 -1.62 0.69
N ALA A 87 -22.66 -0.45 0.32
CA ALA A 87 -21.24 -0.18 0.24
C ALA A 87 -20.88 1.05 1.07
N ILE A 88 -19.74 0.99 1.75
CA ILE A 88 -19.16 2.09 2.54
C ILE A 88 -17.84 2.47 1.88
N SER A 89 -17.69 3.73 1.51
CA SER A 89 -16.41 4.29 1.05
C SER A 89 -15.77 5.08 2.19
N GLY A 90 -14.55 4.73 2.55
CA GLY A 90 -13.82 5.36 3.66
C GLY A 90 -12.71 4.47 4.18
N ASP A 91 -12.07 4.92 5.27
CA ASP A 91 -11.01 4.19 5.91
C ASP A 91 -11.51 3.45 7.16
N LEU A 92 -11.08 2.20 7.31
CA LEU A 92 -11.31 1.36 8.47
C LEU A 92 -10.10 1.42 9.39
N PHE A 93 -10.33 1.83 10.62
CA PHE A 93 -9.31 1.89 11.67
C PHE A 93 -9.55 0.81 12.73
N ASP A 94 -8.48 0.17 13.15
CA ASP A 94 -8.44 -0.51 14.45
C ASP A 94 -8.23 0.56 15.53
N VAL A 95 -9.27 0.82 16.32
CA VAL A 95 -9.26 1.89 17.34
C VAL A 95 -8.28 1.60 18.46
N ALA A 96 -8.03 0.32 18.78
CA ALA A 96 -7.14 -0.06 19.87
C ALA A 96 -5.66 0.17 19.53
N SER A 97 -5.27 -0.15 18.30
CA SER A 97 -3.90 0.03 17.79
C SER A 97 -3.70 1.35 17.06
N ASN A 98 -4.78 2.07 16.74
CA ASN A 98 -4.79 3.24 15.84
C ASN A 98 -4.23 2.92 14.44
N ASP A 99 -4.35 1.65 14.00
CA ASP A 99 -3.89 1.21 12.69
C ASP A 99 -4.98 1.46 11.62
N ASN A 100 -4.60 2.10 10.51
CA ASN A 100 -5.44 2.26 9.33
C ASN A 100 -5.35 1.00 8.45
N LEU A 101 -6.32 0.09 8.62
CA LEU A 101 -6.38 -1.18 7.92
C LEU A 101 -6.54 -0.98 6.41
N THR A 102 -7.32 0.01 6.00
CA THR A 102 -7.50 0.37 4.59
C THR A 102 -6.20 0.85 3.96
N GLU A 103 -5.45 1.71 4.64
CA GLU A 103 -4.17 2.19 4.11
C GLU A 103 -3.13 1.07 4.04
N ARG A 104 -3.17 0.10 4.95
CA ARG A 104 -2.33 -1.11 4.87
C ARG A 104 -2.60 -1.90 3.58
N THR A 105 -3.87 -2.09 3.22
CA THR A 105 -4.24 -2.71 1.94
C THR A 105 -3.79 -1.87 0.76
N ARG A 106 -4.01 -0.54 0.79
CA ARG A 106 -3.54 0.36 -0.28
C ARG A 106 -2.03 0.28 -0.49
N ARG A 107 -1.24 0.22 0.59
CA ARG A 107 0.22 0.07 0.50
C ARG A 107 0.62 -1.21 -0.22
N ALA A 108 0.00 -2.34 0.14
CA ALA A 108 0.26 -3.62 -0.50
C ALA A 108 -0.09 -3.61 -2.00
N GLU A 109 -1.23 -3.04 -2.37
CA GLU A 109 -1.65 -2.93 -3.77
C GLU A 109 -0.73 -1.97 -4.55
N ARG A 110 -0.29 -0.82 -3.97
CA ARG A 110 0.70 0.06 -4.61
C ARG A 110 2.00 -0.67 -4.92
N LEU A 111 2.53 -1.43 -3.97
CA LEU A 111 3.76 -2.21 -4.19
C LEU A 111 3.60 -3.22 -5.31
N LYS A 112 2.49 -3.94 -5.33
CA LYS A 112 2.17 -4.91 -6.38
C LYS A 112 2.09 -4.25 -7.76
N LEU A 113 1.40 -3.11 -7.87
CA LEU A 113 1.28 -2.34 -9.12
C LEU A 113 2.64 -1.83 -9.59
N ILE A 114 3.42 -1.18 -8.71
CA ILE A 114 4.73 -0.62 -9.06
C ILE A 114 5.73 -1.73 -9.42
N SER A 115 5.70 -2.87 -8.74
CA SER A 115 6.59 -4.00 -9.03
C SER A 115 6.31 -4.67 -10.38
N SER A 116 5.13 -4.45 -10.97
CA SER A 116 4.80 -4.92 -12.32
C SER A 116 5.53 -4.16 -13.42
N VAL A 117 6.11 -2.98 -13.11
CA VAL A 117 6.87 -2.17 -14.06
C VAL A 117 8.37 -2.39 -13.84
N PRO A 118 9.09 -2.96 -14.82
CA PRO A 118 10.53 -3.16 -14.69
C PRO A 118 11.27 -1.82 -14.62
N GLU A 119 12.34 -1.78 -13.84
CA GLU A 119 13.14 -0.56 -13.64
C GLU A 119 13.71 -0.01 -14.96
N SER A 120 13.95 -0.85 -15.97
CA SER A 120 14.35 -0.44 -17.33
C SER A 120 13.32 0.44 -18.05
N GLN A 121 12.09 0.47 -17.56
CA GLN A 121 11.00 1.34 -18.03
C GLN A 121 10.80 2.56 -17.15
N MET A 122 11.73 2.85 -16.24
CA MET A 122 11.75 4.03 -15.39
C MET A 122 13.02 4.86 -15.69
N ILE A 123 13.03 6.13 -15.32
CA ILE A 123 14.25 6.94 -15.35
C ILE A 123 14.83 6.96 -13.94
N VAL A 124 16.05 6.43 -13.79
CA VAL A 124 16.62 6.15 -12.48
C VAL A 124 17.81 7.06 -12.19
N PHE A 125 17.79 7.68 -11.03
CA PHE A 125 18.91 8.39 -10.42
C PHE A 125 19.31 7.67 -9.14
N SER A 126 20.48 7.03 -9.14
CA SER A 126 20.91 6.19 -8.03
C SER A 126 22.30 6.56 -7.54
N PRO A 127 22.54 6.57 -6.23
CA PRO A 127 23.92 6.52 -5.71
C PRO A 127 24.54 5.15 -6.01
N LYS A 128 25.85 5.02 -5.80
CA LYS A 128 26.56 3.76 -5.97
C LYS A 128 25.97 2.65 -5.06
N ASP A 129 25.73 2.99 -3.79
CA ASP A 129 25.22 2.08 -2.76
C ASP A 129 23.91 2.64 -2.18
N PRO A 130 22.75 2.37 -2.81
CA PRO A 130 21.48 2.89 -2.34
C PRO A 130 21.04 2.22 -1.04
N LYS A 131 20.65 3.03 -0.05
CA LYS A 131 20.08 2.57 1.23
C LYS A 131 18.56 2.51 1.18
N TYR A 132 17.96 3.36 0.38
CA TYR A 132 16.52 3.51 0.23
C TYR A 132 16.17 3.65 -1.24
N THR A 133 15.00 3.17 -1.63
CA THR A 133 14.47 3.34 -2.98
C THR A 133 13.10 4.00 -2.90
N VAL A 134 12.87 5.04 -3.71
CA VAL A 134 11.57 5.67 -3.83
C VAL A 134 11.16 5.73 -5.30
N THR A 135 9.85 5.60 -5.56
CA THR A 135 9.27 5.80 -6.89
C THR A 135 8.53 7.13 -6.90
N VAL A 136 8.88 8.01 -7.82
CA VAL A 136 8.34 9.36 -7.90
C VAL A 136 7.51 9.51 -9.18
N PHE A 137 6.20 9.67 -9.01
CA PHE A 137 5.32 10.08 -10.11
C PHE A 137 5.54 11.56 -10.37
N THR A 138 5.92 11.86 -11.61
CA THR A 138 6.45 13.19 -11.96
C THR A 138 5.80 13.74 -13.24
N ASP A 139 5.60 15.05 -13.24
CA ASP A 139 5.17 15.84 -14.40
C ASP A 139 6.26 16.86 -14.72
N ILE A 140 6.65 16.97 -15.99
CA ILE A 140 7.75 17.86 -16.42
C ILE A 140 7.45 19.32 -16.12
N ASP A 141 6.20 19.74 -16.31
CA ASP A 141 5.77 21.13 -16.15
C ASP A 141 5.33 21.47 -14.71
N CYS A 142 5.46 20.52 -13.79
CA CYS A 142 5.15 20.76 -12.39
C CYS A 142 6.32 21.44 -11.66
N GLY A 143 6.08 22.63 -11.08
CA GLY A 143 7.11 23.39 -10.34
C GLY A 143 7.73 22.63 -9.16
N TYR A 144 6.93 21.91 -8.37
CA TYR A 144 7.45 21.09 -7.28
C TYR A 144 8.20 19.84 -7.76
N CYS A 145 7.87 19.28 -8.92
CA CYS A 145 8.65 18.22 -9.54
C CYS A 145 10.02 18.74 -10.02
N ARG A 146 10.05 19.94 -10.60
CA ARG A 146 11.30 20.63 -10.95
C ARG A 146 12.13 20.91 -9.71
N LYS A 147 11.50 21.36 -8.61
CA LYS A 147 12.17 21.58 -7.32
C LYS A 147 12.77 20.29 -6.75
N LEU A 148 12.02 19.18 -6.75
CA LEU A 148 12.52 17.88 -6.32
C LEU A 148 13.74 17.48 -7.16
N HIS A 149 13.63 17.56 -8.49
CA HIS A 149 14.68 17.15 -9.40
C HIS A 149 15.93 18.02 -9.30
N SER A 150 15.81 19.33 -9.03
CA SER A 150 16.95 20.21 -8.83
C SER A 150 17.85 19.78 -7.67
N GLN A 151 17.35 18.97 -6.75
CA GLN A 151 18.07 18.44 -5.59
C GLN A 151 18.37 16.93 -5.72
N ILE A 152 18.30 16.37 -6.93
CA ILE A 152 18.48 14.93 -7.14
C ILE A 152 19.82 14.41 -6.60
N ALA A 153 20.88 15.20 -6.72
CA ALA A 153 22.20 14.87 -6.18
C ALA A 153 22.20 14.80 -4.64
N ASP A 154 21.37 15.61 -3.97
CA ASP A 154 21.26 15.62 -2.51
C ASP A 154 20.52 14.38 -2.00
N TYR A 155 19.44 13.95 -2.70
CA TYR A 155 18.78 12.67 -2.41
C TYR A 155 19.77 11.51 -2.56
N ASN A 156 20.52 11.48 -3.67
CA ASN A 156 21.50 10.42 -3.89
C ASN A 156 22.62 10.44 -2.82
N ARG A 157 23.11 11.61 -2.40
CA ARG A 157 24.13 11.72 -1.33
C ARG A 157 23.64 11.16 0.00
N LEU A 158 22.33 11.23 0.25
CA LEU A 158 21.70 10.64 1.44
C LEU A 158 21.36 9.14 1.27
N GLY A 159 21.79 8.53 0.17
CA GLY A 159 21.59 7.11 -0.10
C GLY A 159 20.21 6.78 -0.68
N ILE A 160 19.47 7.77 -1.17
CA ILE A 160 18.14 7.59 -1.72
C ILE A 160 18.24 7.43 -3.25
N LYS A 161 17.84 6.25 -3.75
CA LYS A 161 17.63 5.97 -5.16
C LYS A 161 16.25 6.49 -5.55
N VAL A 162 16.18 7.29 -6.61
CA VAL A 162 14.93 7.85 -7.13
C VAL A 162 14.62 7.22 -8.49
N ARG A 163 13.46 6.57 -8.61
CA ARG A 163 12.91 6.03 -9.85
C ARG A 163 11.76 6.92 -10.29
N TYR A 164 11.87 7.56 -11.44
CA TYR A 164 10.80 8.39 -11.99
C TYR A 164 9.87 7.59 -12.90
N VAL A 165 8.57 7.82 -12.70
CA VAL A 165 7.45 7.36 -13.52
C VAL A 165 6.71 8.61 -13.98
N PHE A 166 6.41 8.74 -15.26
CA PHE A 166 5.75 9.92 -15.77
C PHE A 166 4.24 9.93 -15.44
N TYR A 167 3.79 11.07 -14.96
CA TYR A 167 2.39 11.36 -14.70
C TYR A 167 2.05 12.80 -15.13
N PRO A 168 1.94 13.07 -16.44
CA PRO A 168 1.51 14.38 -16.95
C PRO A 168 0.09 14.67 -16.47
N ARG A 169 -0.08 15.60 -15.53
CA ARG A 169 -1.37 15.85 -14.83
C ARG A 169 -2.51 16.29 -15.75
N SER A 170 -2.16 16.97 -16.84
CA SER A 170 -3.12 17.42 -17.85
C SER A 170 -3.62 16.30 -18.76
N GLY A 171 -3.07 15.08 -18.62
CA GLY A 171 -3.46 13.90 -19.39
C GLY A 171 -2.89 13.85 -20.80
N PRO A 172 -3.41 12.91 -21.62
CA PRO A 172 -3.00 12.74 -23.00
C PRO A 172 -3.19 13.99 -23.87
N ASP A 173 -2.42 14.05 -24.96
CA ASP A 173 -2.49 15.12 -25.99
C ASP A 173 -2.21 16.54 -25.46
N THR A 174 -1.42 16.64 -24.41
CA THR A 174 -0.98 17.91 -23.81
C THR A 174 0.52 18.13 -24.00
N GLU A 175 0.97 19.38 -23.85
CA GLU A 175 2.38 19.75 -23.98
C GLU A 175 3.27 18.95 -22.99
N SER A 176 2.82 18.81 -21.74
CA SER A 176 3.55 18.02 -20.73
C SER A 176 3.67 16.53 -21.12
N TRP A 177 2.64 15.98 -21.76
CA TRP A 177 2.68 14.63 -22.31
C TRP A 177 3.70 14.50 -23.44
N GLU A 178 3.66 15.42 -24.42
CA GLU A 178 4.65 15.42 -25.52
C GLU A 178 6.08 15.57 -25.02
N LYS A 179 6.30 16.42 -24.03
CA LYS A 179 7.62 16.56 -23.39
C LYS A 179 8.07 15.26 -22.71
N ALA A 180 7.16 14.55 -22.02
CA ALA A 180 7.45 13.26 -21.41
C ALA A 180 7.84 12.20 -22.46
N GLU A 181 7.07 12.12 -23.56
CA GLU A 181 7.41 11.27 -24.72
C GLU A 181 8.79 11.60 -25.28
N GLN A 182 9.08 12.87 -25.49
CA GLN A 182 10.36 13.32 -26.05
C GLN A 182 11.54 12.98 -25.12
N VAL A 183 11.38 13.15 -23.79
CA VAL A 183 12.37 12.70 -22.81
C VAL A 183 12.62 11.20 -22.93
N TRP A 184 11.55 10.41 -22.99
CA TRP A 184 11.65 8.97 -23.11
C TRP A 184 12.36 8.53 -24.41
N CYS A 185 12.06 9.19 -25.52
CA CYS A 185 12.64 8.90 -26.83
C CYS A 185 14.10 9.37 -26.99
N SER A 186 14.66 10.04 -25.99
CA SER A 186 16.04 10.48 -26.01
C SER A 186 17.02 9.33 -25.77
N ALA A 187 18.19 9.40 -26.42
CA ALA A 187 19.26 8.41 -26.22
C ALA A 187 19.75 8.37 -24.77
N ASN A 188 19.85 9.53 -24.13
CA ASN A 188 20.16 9.67 -22.71
C ASN A 188 18.95 10.26 -21.97
N ARG A 189 18.09 9.39 -21.45
CA ARG A 189 16.83 9.77 -20.78
C ARG A 189 17.05 10.58 -19.50
N SER A 190 18.10 10.27 -18.74
CA SER A 190 18.39 10.98 -17.49
C SER A 190 18.85 12.41 -17.75
N ASP A 191 19.71 12.64 -18.76
CA ASP A 191 20.09 13.98 -19.18
C ASP A 191 18.88 14.74 -19.75
N ALA A 192 18.12 14.10 -20.63
CA ALA A 192 16.91 14.69 -21.22
C ALA A 192 15.89 15.10 -20.17
N LEU A 193 15.64 14.26 -19.14
CA LEU A 193 14.77 14.62 -18.02
C LEU A 193 15.30 15.83 -17.25
N THR A 194 16.61 15.87 -16.99
CA THR A 194 17.26 16.99 -16.27
C THR A 194 17.09 18.29 -17.04
N ARG A 195 17.32 18.26 -18.35
CA ARG A 195 17.14 19.42 -19.25
C ARG A 195 15.69 19.86 -19.31
N ALA A 196 14.75 18.92 -19.52
CA ALA A 196 13.33 19.21 -19.53
C ALA A 196 12.85 19.88 -18.23
N LYS A 197 13.35 19.40 -17.06
CA LYS A 197 13.02 20.00 -15.76
C LYS A 197 13.58 21.42 -15.57
N ARG A 198 14.58 21.81 -16.37
CA ARG A 198 15.14 23.16 -16.42
C ARG A 198 14.54 24.03 -17.52
N ASP A 199 13.54 23.50 -18.24
CA ASP A 199 12.92 24.17 -19.38
C ASP A 199 13.87 24.37 -20.57
N GLU A 200 14.89 23.51 -20.67
CA GLU A 200 15.86 23.50 -21.75
C GLU A 200 15.37 22.63 -22.90
N ALA A 201 15.73 23.00 -24.14
CA ALA A 201 15.36 22.24 -25.33
C ALA A 201 15.93 20.83 -25.33
N ILE A 202 15.14 19.85 -25.76
CA ILE A 202 15.55 18.45 -25.91
C ILE A 202 15.66 18.15 -27.39
N SER A 203 16.80 17.62 -27.82
CA SER A 203 17.02 17.16 -29.19
C SER A 203 16.70 15.68 -29.30
N ALA A 204 15.40 15.35 -29.47
CA ALA A 204 14.92 13.98 -29.63
C ALA A 204 13.59 13.97 -30.37
N PRO A 205 13.20 12.84 -31.01
CA PRO A 205 11.88 12.69 -31.59
C PRO A 205 10.78 12.91 -30.56
N LYS A 206 9.69 13.54 -30.95
CA LYS A 206 8.52 13.75 -30.06
C LYS A 206 7.83 12.43 -29.69
N ARG A 207 7.95 11.40 -30.52
CA ARG A 207 7.36 10.07 -30.28
C ARG A 207 8.30 8.98 -30.79
N CYS A 208 8.28 7.83 -30.13
CA CYS A 208 9.00 6.63 -30.54
C CYS A 208 8.18 5.38 -30.16
N SER A 209 8.48 4.25 -30.81
CA SER A 209 7.82 2.99 -30.47
C SER A 209 8.23 2.53 -29.06
N GLY A 210 7.29 1.93 -28.34
CA GLY A 210 7.54 1.37 -27.01
C GLY A 210 7.63 2.42 -25.88
N SER A 211 7.16 3.65 -26.09
CA SER A 211 7.02 4.62 -25.03
C SER A 211 6.09 4.11 -23.93
N PRO A 212 6.47 4.18 -22.64
CA PRO A 212 5.66 3.72 -21.53
C PRO A 212 4.67 4.77 -21.01
N ILE A 213 4.68 6.02 -21.52
CA ILE A 213 4.01 7.16 -20.91
C ILE A 213 2.52 6.89 -20.65
N ALA A 214 1.80 6.31 -21.62
CA ALA A 214 0.38 5.98 -21.45
C ALA A 214 0.16 4.94 -20.35
N ARG A 215 1.03 3.93 -20.26
CA ARG A 215 0.95 2.90 -19.22
C ARG A 215 1.37 3.44 -17.86
N GLU A 216 2.36 4.30 -17.78
CA GLU A 216 2.79 4.96 -16.56
C GLU A 216 1.74 5.91 -16.02
N TYR A 217 1.04 6.62 -16.91
CA TYR A 217 -0.09 7.45 -16.55
C TYR A 217 -1.24 6.63 -15.96
N ALA A 218 -1.62 5.54 -16.62
CA ALA A 218 -2.64 4.61 -16.11
C ALA A 218 -2.20 4.00 -14.76
N LEU A 219 -0.94 3.57 -14.64
CA LEU A 219 -0.37 3.10 -13.38
C LEU A 219 -0.53 4.15 -12.26
N GLY A 220 -0.26 5.42 -12.54
CA GLY A 220 -0.44 6.50 -11.57
C GLY A 220 -1.89 6.63 -11.09
N GLN A 221 -2.87 6.43 -11.99
CA GLN A 221 -4.28 6.40 -11.62
C GLN A 221 -4.59 5.21 -10.70
N ASP A 222 -4.14 4.00 -11.05
CA ASP A 222 -4.35 2.78 -10.28
C ASP A 222 -3.66 2.82 -8.90
N VAL A 223 -2.49 3.48 -8.81
CA VAL A 223 -1.73 3.70 -7.56
C VAL A 223 -2.38 4.76 -6.67
N GLY A 224 -3.32 5.54 -7.22
CA GLY A 224 -4.04 6.59 -6.49
C GLY A 224 -3.33 7.93 -6.45
N VAL A 225 -2.52 8.26 -7.46
CA VAL A 225 -1.85 9.57 -7.59
C VAL A 225 -2.89 10.67 -7.80
N ARG A 226 -2.93 11.66 -6.91
CA ARG A 226 -3.84 12.82 -6.97
C ARG A 226 -3.13 14.12 -7.35
N GLY A 227 -1.80 14.10 -7.44
CA GLY A 227 -0.96 15.25 -7.79
C GLY A 227 0.49 14.87 -7.91
N THR A 228 1.32 15.81 -8.38
CA THR A 228 2.75 15.58 -8.54
C THR A 228 3.60 16.62 -7.81
N PRO A 229 4.77 16.24 -7.31
CA PRO A 229 5.26 14.86 -7.24
C PRO A 229 4.44 14.03 -6.23
N SER A 230 4.26 12.74 -6.49
CA SER A 230 3.86 11.75 -5.47
C SER A 230 5.02 10.78 -5.29
N ILE A 231 5.44 10.58 -4.05
CA ILE A 231 6.60 9.76 -3.69
C ILE A 231 6.09 8.48 -3.03
N VAL A 232 6.29 7.34 -3.69
CA VAL A 232 5.95 6.03 -3.12
C VAL A 232 7.22 5.40 -2.57
N LEU A 233 7.16 5.00 -1.31
CA LEU A 233 8.25 4.38 -0.57
C LEU A 233 8.27 2.86 -0.81
N ASP A 234 9.31 2.19 -0.36
CA ASP A 234 9.51 0.74 -0.51
C ASP A 234 8.54 -0.13 0.30
N ASP A 235 7.80 0.47 1.26
CA ASP A 235 6.70 -0.17 1.99
C ASP A 235 5.30 0.17 1.43
N GLY A 236 5.23 0.88 0.28
CA GLY A 236 3.98 1.27 -0.36
C GLY A 236 3.32 2.52 0.23
N GLU A 237 3.90 3.16 1.26
CA GLU A 237 3.42 4.46 1.71
C GLU A 237 3.59 5.50 0.60
N MET A 238 2.56 6.32 0.39
CA MET A 238 2.59 7.40 -0.58
C MET A 238 2.59 8.76 0.12
N LEU A 239 3.65 9.53 -0.13
CA LEU A 239 3.79 10.91 0.32
C LEU A 239 3.40 11.84 -0.82
N GLY A 240 2.36 12.63 -0.61
CA GLY A 240 1.90 13.63 -1.57
C GLY A 240 2.75 14.90 -1.51
N GLY A 241 3.19 15.37 -2.67
CA GLY A 241 3.95 16.60 -2.80
C GLY A 241 5.47 16.45 -2.62
N TYR A 242 6.12 17.59 -2.65
CA TYR A 242 7.57 17.69 -2.51
C TYR A 242 7.98 17.57 -1.03
N LEU A 243 8.96 16.72 -0.77
CA LEU A 243 9.62 16.60 0.53
C LEU A 243 11.13 16.86 0.37
N PRO A 244 11.74 17.82 1.10
CA PRO A 244 13.17 18.08 1.03
C PRO A 244 14.03 16.83 1.31
N PRO A 245 15.25 16.69 0.71
CA PRO A 245 16.07 15.48 0.86
C PRO A 245 16.30 15.05 2.30
N ALA A 246 16.65 16.00 3.19
CA ALA A 246 16.88 15.70 4.61
C ALA A 246 15.62 15.20 5.34
N MET A 247 14.47 15.79 5.02
CA MET A 247 13.18 15.37 5.61
C MET A 247 12.76 13.98 5.12
N LEU A 248 12.94 13.69 3.82
CA LEU A 248 12.66 12.36 3.28
C LEU A 248 13.59 11.32 3.92
N ALA A 249 14.88 11.62 4.05
CA ALA A 249 15.82 10.72 4.72
C ALA A 249 15.48 10.47 6.19
N GLN A 250 15.02 11.50 6.91
CA GLN A 250 14.52 11.34 8.28
C GLN A 250 13.28 10.43 8.34
N HIS A 251 12.35 10.63 7.41
CA HIS A 251 11.14 9.83 7.33
C HIS A 251 11.47 8.35 7.07
N LEU A 252 12.35 8.08 6.10
CA LEU A 252 12.81 6.73 5.76
C LEU A 252 13.53 6.02 6.92
N LYS A 253 14.31 6.75 7.74
CA LYS A 253 15.01 6.19 8.91
C LYS A 253 14.10 5.81 10.08
N LYS A 254 12.95 6.48 10.22
CA LYS A 254 12.00 6.23 11.33
C LYS A 254 11.18 4.96 11.15
N LYS A 255 11.19 4.38 9.96
CA LYS A 255 10.47 3.14 9.69
C LYS A 255 11.24 1.95 10.23
N PRO A 256 10.58 1.02 10.95
CA PRO A 256 11.20 -0.28 11.21
C PRO A 256 11.44 -0.97 9.87
N SER A 257 12.67 -1.46 9.69
CA SER A 257 13.10 -2.30 8.55
C SER A 257 12.38 -3.64 8.57
#